data_fff5d911587f90bafc4a949cc3bcb08e
#
_entry.id   fff5d911587f90bafc4a949cc3bcb08e
#
_cell.length_a   1.000
_cell.length_b   1.000
_cell.length_c   1.000
_cell.angle_alpha   90.00
_cell.angle_beta   90.00
_cell.angle_gamma   90.00
#
_symmetry.space_group_name_H-M   'P 1'
#
loop_
_entity.id
_entity.type
_entity.pdbx_description
1 polymer ?
#
loop_
_entity_poly.entity_id
_entity_poly.type
_entity_poly.pdbx_seq_one_letter_code
_entity_poly.pdbx_strand_id
1 'polypeptide(L)'
;MKKRILPKTIFILFVIFAFEKDLDAKVTCSGDACTILPTTIQTQLNQVDQALQAQYTDKILSTMAESAVITNINSSLMGSGIVNRFQIGGGLALAGQKKEDINVSYKDLNFSKLPNVGASLSPNLVFAVNLGWLLGDGPSDTDQDLKTFMHRFNLYVHGFKFNFAEGDVQRAIEAQNKNVQLGGDITTGGFTLRFHIFDSYSDGIGIFEFSGISLGMGMHYQRQTIDVTYNDGQTQAITLGPAMGTWGGSTTFNYNSTITSVPLDVRTGFRMFYFLTFFAGAGTSLNFGSTNLKIERSGPLTIALDAGSVASSLPAEVQALIPSSVLGQSKSGTLALDVSGTANTPNSTSFLVTGLELNVLLTKVIVEAMVSQKVQSVMIGAKVAF
;
A
#
# COMPACT_ATOMS: atom_id res chain seq x y z
N MET A 1 29.00 30.60 47.43
CA MET A 1 28.82 29.20 47.09
C MET A 1 27.69 29.07 46.06
N LYS A 2 28.02 28.92 44.78
CA LYS A 2 27.05 28.72 43.70
C LYS A 2 26.91 27.22 43.45
N LYS A 3 25.76 26.61 43.78
CA LYS A 3 25.42 25.23 43.41
C LYS A 3 25.12 25.17 41.93
N ARG A 4 25.98 24.49 41.20
CA ARG A 4 25.73 24.06 39.79
C ARG A 4 24.71 22.94 39.83
N ILE A 5 23.54 23.15 39.19
CA ILE A 5 22.55 22.11 38.91
C ILE A 5 22.99 21.45 37.61
N LEU A 6 23.40 20.18 37.66
CA LEU A 6 23.63 19.32 36.52
C LEU A 6 22.28 19.06 35.81
N PRO A 7 22.19 19.16 34.49
CA PRO A 7 21.03 18.68 33.77
C PRO A 7 21.01 17.15 33.80
N LYS A 8 19.92 16.59 34.32
CA LYS A 8 19.63 15.17 34.27
C LYS A 8 19.44 14.79 32.82
N THR A 9 20.41 14.07 32.24
CA THR A 9 20.34 13.42 30.95
C THR A 9 19.22 12.40 31.01
N ILE A 10 18.13 12.66 30.30
CA ILE A 10 17.04 11.70 30.09
C ILE A 10 17.59 10.65 29.10
N PHE A 11 17.97 9.51 29.65
CA PHE A 11 18.30 8.30 28.90
C PHE A 11 16.96 7.74 28.40
N ILE A 12 16.57 8.09 27.18
CA ILE A 12 15.47 7.43 26.49
C ILE A 12 15.98 6.05 26.08
N LEU A 13 15.61 5.07 26.88
CA LEU A 13 15.83 3.66 26.58
C LEU A 13 14.93 3.30 25.38
N PHE A 14 15.51 3.28 24.18
CA PHE A 14 14.89 2.69 23.02
C PHE A 14 14.81 1.17 23.28
N VAL A 15 13.70 0.70 23.79
CA VAL A 15 13.37 -0.72 23.80
C VAL A 15 13.08 -1.10 22.35
N ILE A 16 14.07 -1.67 21.70
CA ILE A 16 13.88 -2.36 20.41
C ILE A 16 13.11 -3.64 20.73
N PHE A 17 11.79 -3.55 20.65
CA PHE A 17 10.97 -4.74 20.55
C PHE A 17 11.25 -5.35 19.17
N ALA A 18 12.08 -6.38 19.15
CA ALA A 18 12.11 -7.33 18.05
C ALA A 18 10.79 -8.11 18.14
N PHE A 19 9.76 -7.62 17.46
CA PHE A 19 8.57 -8.41 17.23
C PHE A 19 8.97 -9.55 16.30
N GLU A 20 8.84 -10.77 16.77
CA GLU A 20 8.89 -11.95 15.93
C GLU A 20 7.81 -11.76 14.85
N LYS A 21 8.21 -11.93 13.60
CA LYS A 21 7.29 -11.94 12.49
C LYS A 21 6.56 -13.28 12.53
N ASP A 22 5.29 -13.26 12.93
CA ASP A 22 4.41 -14.41 12.73
C ASP A 22 4.10 -14.49 11.24
N LEU A 23 4.86 -15.32 10.55
CA LEU A 23 4.70 -15.60 9.14
C LEU A 23 4.38 -17.08 9.03
N ASP A 24 3.20 -17.39 8.51
CA ASP A 24 2.73 -18.75 8.30
C ASP A 24 2.36 -18.94 6.83
N ALA A 25 2.87 -20.00 6.25
CA ALA A 25 2.47 -20.44 4.93
C ALA A 25 2.28 -21.95 4.99
N LYS A 26 1.14 -22.45 4.54
CA LYS A 26 0.81 -23.86 4.64
C LYS A 26 0.14 -24.34 3.36
N VAL A 27 0.63 -25.46 2.87
CA VAL A 27 -0.01 -26.20 1.79
C VAL A 27 -0.58 -27.48 2.33
N THR A 28 -1.88 -27.70 2.16
CA THR A 28 -2.55 -28.92 2.60
C THR A 28 -3.18 -29.63 1.42
N CYS A 29 -2.99 -30.91 1.35
CA CYS A 29 -3.60 -31.79 0.34
C CYS A 29 -4.41 -32.89 1.02
N SER A 30 -5.63 -33.13 0.60
CA SER A 30 -6.51 -34.14 1.16
C SER A 30 -7.31 -34.87 0.06
N GLY A 31 -7.73 -36.11 0.37
CA GLY A 31 -8.47 -36.96 -0.57
C GLY A 31 -7.59 -37.86 -1.44
N ASP A 32 -8.22 -38.66 -2.30
CA ASP A 32 -7.56 -39.71 -3.08
C ASP A 32 -6.45 -39.20 -4.01
N ALA A 33 -6.60 -37.99 -4.56
CA ALA A 33 -5.55 -37.37 -5.37
C ALA A 33 -4.23 -37.21 -4.60
N CYS A 34 -4.29 -36.95 -3.31
CA CYS A 34 -3.12 -36.72 -2.47
C CYS A 34 -2.46 -38.03 -2.02
N THR A 35 -3.25 -39.10 -1.89
CA THR A 35 -2.73 -40.43 -1.49
C THR A 35 -1.93 -41.11 -2.58
N ILE A 36 -2.17 -40.78 -3.85
CA ILE A 36 -1.41 -41.30 -4.98
C ILE A 36 -0.12 -40.54 -5.26
N LEU A 37 0.06 -39.36 -4.64
CA LEU A 37 1.30 -38.61 -4.76
C LEU A 37 2.45 -39.38 -4.08
N PRO A 38 3.63 -39.45 -4.70
CA PRO A 38 4.83 -40.01 -4.07
C PRO A 38 5.09 -39.34 -2.71
N THR A 39 5.56 -40.10 -1.74
CA THR A 39 5.88 -39.61 -0.39
C THR A 39 6.88 -38.45 -0.40
N THR A 40 7.77 -38.41 -1.40
CA THR A 40 8.69 -37.31 -1.64
C THR A 40 7.96 -36.02 -1.95
N ILE A 41 6.90 -36.07 -2.78
CA ILE A 41 6.08 -34.90 -3.12
C ILE A 41 5.23 -34.46 -1.94
N GLN A 42 4.65 -35.39 -1.18
CA GLN A 42 3.94 -35.06 0.07
C GLN A 42 4.86 -34.37 1.07
N THR A 43 6.10 -34.84 1.21
CA THR A 43 7.11 -34.20 2.06
C THR A 43 7.48 -32.81 1.55
N GLN A 44 7.62 -32.64 0.23
CA GLN A 44 7.90 -31.34 -0.38
C GLN A 44 6.75 -30.34 -0.19
N LEU A 45 5.50 -30.77 -0.31
CA LEU A 45 4.32 -29.93 -0.02
C LEU A 45 4.35 -29.43 1.43
N ASN A 46 4.74 -30.25 2.39
CA ASN A 46 4.88 -29.86 3.79
C ASN A 46 6.10 -28.98 4.09
N GLN A 47 7.05 -28.88 3.17
CA GLN A 47 8.27 -28.08 3.32
C GLN A 47 8.31 -26.83 2.47
N VAL A 48 7.35 -26.66 1.58
CA VAL A 48 7.26 -25.49 0.66
C VAL A 48 6.94 -24.19 1.41
N ASP A 49 6.42 -24.30 2.63
CA ASP A 49 6.01 -23.20 3.48
C ASP A 49 7.12 -22.16 3.67
N GLN A 50 8.33 -22.61 3.99
CA GLN A 50 9.48 -21.70 4.15
C GLN A 50 9.89 -21.01 2.85
N ALA A 51 9.76 -21.70 1.72
CA ALA A 51 10.06 -21.11 0.41
C ALA A 51 9.02 -20.07 0.01
N LEU A 52 7.73 -20.35 0.22
CA LEU A 52 6.65 -19.39 0.04
C LEU A 52 6.84 -18.15 0.90
N GLN A 53 7.19 -18.34 2.16
CA GLN A 53 7.47 -17.27 3.09
C GLN A 53 8.59 -16.35 2.59
N ALA A 54 9.78 -16.90 2.36
CA ALA A 54 10.96 -16.12 1.99
C ALA A 54 10.89 -15.51 0.58
N GLN A 55 10.31 -16.24 -0.38
CA GLN A 55 10.31 -15.83 -1.78
C GLN A 55 9.11 -14.94 -2.15
N TYR A 56 8.00 -15.05 -1.43
CA TYR A 56 6.77 -14.33 -1.74
C TYR A 56 6.34 -13.38 -0.63
N THR A 57 5.98 -13.91 0.54
CA THR A 57 5.32 -13.14 1.59
C THR A 57 6.14 -11.95 2.06
N ASP A 58 7.41 -12.14 2.36
CA ASP A 58 8.30 -11.05 2.83
C ASP A 58 8.45 -9.93 1.78
N LYS A 59 8.52 -10.28 0.51
CA LYS A 59 8.69 -9.31 -0.57
C LYS A 59 7.43 -8.48 -0.80
N ILE A 60 6.27 -9.13 -0.82
CA ILE A 60 4.99 -8.45 -1.06
C ILE A 60 4.58 -7.62 0.12
N LEU A 61 4.63 -8.17 1.34
CA LEU A 61 4.24 -7.46 2.55
C LEU A 61 5.04 -6.20 2.80
N SER A 62 6.37 -6.27 2.63
CA SER A 62 7.20 -5.07 2.79
C SER A 62 6.83 -3.97 1.80
N THR A 63 6.49 -4.34 0.56
CA THR A 63 6.06 -3.40 -0.47
C THR A 63 4.68 -2.81 -0.18
N MET A 64 3.75 -3.63 0.32
CA MET A 64 2.42 -3.18 0.73
C MET A 64 2.49 -2.23 1.92
N ALA A 65 3.31 -2.54 2.93
CA ALA A 65 3.51 -1.68 4.09
C ALA A 65 4.11 -0.31 3.69
N GLU A 66 5.09 -0.28 2.79
CA GLU A 66 5.66 0.97 2.29
C GLU A 66 4.68 1.75 1.41
N SER A 67 3.89 1.06 0.57
CA SER A 67 2.82 1.68 -0.22
C SER A 67 1.78 2.36 0.66
N ALA A 68 1.38 1.71 1.75
CA ALA A 68 0.44 2.28 2.70
C ALA A 68 1.02 3.50 3.46
N VAL A 69 2.32 3.49 3.79
CA VAL A 69 3.00 4.67 4.36
C VAL A 69 2.97 5.84 3.38
N ILE A 70 3.34 5.63 2.13
CA ILE A 70 3.42 6.70 1.13
C ILE A 70 2.03 7.25 0.80
N THR A 71 0.97 6.42 0.69
CA THR A 71 -0.40 6.92 0.52
C THR A 71 -0.88 7.71 1.73
N ASN A 72 -0.55 7.26 2.95
CA ASN A 72 -0.91 7.97 4.17
C ASN A 72 -0.28 9.37 4.23
N ILE A 73 1.01 9.51 3.90
CA ILE A 73 1.70 10.80 3.83
C ILE A 73 1.09 11.69 2.75
N ASN A 74 0.79 11.11 1.57
CA ASN A 74 0.26 11.84 0.42
C ASN A 74 -1.24 12.19 0.55
N SER A 75 -1.93 11.78 1.62
CA SER A 75 -3.36 12.00 1.80
C SER A 75 -3.75 13.44 2.13
N SER A 76 -2.81 14.32 2.45
CA SER A 76 -3.09 15.70 2.90
C SER A 76 -3.49 16.67 1.80
N LEU A 77 -3.35 16.31 0.50
CA LEU A 77 -3.71 17.15 -0.66
C LEU A 77 -3.22 18.61 -0.53
N MET A 78 -1.97 18.81 -0.15
CA MET A 78 -1.46 20.15 0.14
C MET A 78 -1.19 20.98 -1.11
N GLY A 79 -0.69 20.35 -2.20
CA GLY A 79 -0.25 21.04 -3.39
C GLY A 79 0.93 21.96 -3.10
N SER A 80 0.90 23.18 -3.63
CA SER A 80 1.93 24.22 -3.41
C SER A 80 2.04 24.70 -1.95
N GLY A 81 1.04 24.39 -1.11
CA GLY A 81 1.06 24.75 0.31
C GLY A 81 0.52 26.15 0.63
N ILE A 82 0.03 26.89 -0.36
CA ILE A 82 -0.48 28.27 -0.17
C ILE A 82 -1.97 28.26 0.17
N VAL A 83 -2.33 28.90 1.29
CA VAL A 83 -3.70 29.12 1.73
C VAL A 83 -3.87 30.60 2.12
N ASN A 84 -4.73 31.32 1.40
CA ASN A 84 -4.97 32.75 1.68
C ASN A 84 -5.95 32.95 2.84
N ARG A 85 -7.03 32.22 2.86
CA ARG A 85 -8.05 32.24 3.90
C ARG A 85 -8.36 30.82 4.34
N PHE A 86 -9.21 30.13 3.59
CA PHE A 86 -9.48 28.71 3.82
C PHE A 86 -9.73 27.98 2.50
N GLN A 87 -9.57 26.69 2.53
CA GLN A 87 -9.80 25.79 1.38
C GLN A 87 -10.51 24.54 1.88
N ILE A 88 -11.40 24.01 1.05
CA ILE A 88 -12.06 22.73 1.27
C ILE A 88 -11.99 21.90 -0.01
N GLY A 89 -11.74 20.63 0.12
CA GLY A 89 -11.66 19.77 -1.05
C GLY A 89 -11.52 18.31 -0.72
N GLY A 90 -11.27 17.53 -1.74
CA GLY A 90 -11.05 16.10 -1.60
C GLY A 90 -10.22 15.54 -2.73
N GLY A 91 -9.69 14.36 -2.51
CA GLY A 91 -8.84 13.68 -3.46
C GLY A 91 -8.69 12.19 -3.17
N LEU A 92 -7.93 11.55 -4.03
CA LEU A 92 -7.57 10.15 -3.94
C LEU A 92 -6.07 9.99 -4.18
N ALA A 93 -5.38 9.45 -3.20
CA ALA A 93 -3.99 9.01 -3.33
C ALA A 93 -3.93 7.51 -3.62
N LEU A 94 -3.08 7.13 -4.56
CA LEU A 94 -2.78 5.75 -4.92
C LEU A 94 -1.28 5.57 -4.83
N ALA A 95 -0.81 4.52 -4.19
CA ALA A 95 0.61 4.15 -4.20
C ALA A 95 0.77 2.69 -4.54
N GLY A 96 1.90 2.36 -5.14
CA GLY A 96 2.21 0.98 -5.43
C GLY A 96 3.60 0.79 -6.00
N GLN A 97 4.01 -0.47 -5.98
CA GLN A 97 5.19 -0.95 -6.67
C GLN A 97 4.84 -2.30 -7.30
N LYS A 98 5.09 -2.42 -8.59
CA LYS A 98 5.11 -3.71 -9.25
C LYS A 98 6.48 -4.35 -9.05
N LYS A 99 6.51 -5.57 -8.55
CA LYS A 99 7.70 -6.43 -8.54
C LYS A 99 7.81 -7.18 -9.86
N GLU A 100 8.98 -7.72 -10.13
CA GLU A 100 9.12 -8.74 -11.17
C GLU A 100 8.23 -9.94 -10.85
N ASP A 101 7.90 -10.74 -11.86
CA ASP A 101 7.03 -11.90 -11.64
C ASP A 101 7.60 -12.80 -10.54
N ILE A 102 6.80 -12.99 -9.49
CA ILE A 102 7.22 -13.77 -8.35
C ILE A 102 6.82 -15.23 -8.62
N ASN A 103 7.84 -16.03 -8.85
CA ASN A 103 7.71 -17.48 -8.96
C ASN A 103 8.31 -18.09 -7.70
N VAL A 104 7.54 -18.91 -7.02
CA VAL A 104 8.03 -19.68 -5.87
C VAL A 104 8.35 -21.07 -6.34
N SER A 105 9.60 -21.43 -6.28
CA SER A 105 10.08 -22.76 -6.65
C SER A 105 10.66 -23.47 -5.42
N TYR A 106 10.22 -24.69 -5.20
CA TYR A 106 10.78 -25.56 -4.18
C TYR A 106 10.92 -26.97 -4.76
N LYS A 107 12.14 -27.35 -5.11
CA LYS A 107 12.46 -28.64 -5.77
C LYS A 107 11.60 -28.81 -7.04
N ASP A 108 10.69 -29.80 -7.05
CA ASP A 108 9.82 -30.15 -8.17
C ASP A 108 8.48 -29.38 -8.15
N LEU A 109 8.26 -28.52 -7.14
CA LEU A 109 7.07 -27.69 -7.04
C LEU A 109 7.36 -26.30 -7.56
N ASN A 110 6.46 -25.79 -8.42
CA ASN A 110 6.56 -24.44 -8.97
C ASN A 110 5.20 -23.76 -8.91
N PHE A 111 5.13 -22.66 -8.18
CA PHE A 111 3.96 -21.78 -8.10
C PHE A 111 4.28 -20.51 -8.90
N SER A 112 3.73 -20.40 -10.08
CA SER A 112 3.92 -19.26 -10.96
C SER A 112 2.70 -18.33 -10.93
N LYS A 113 2.89 -17.09 -11.42
CA LYS A 113 1.83 -16.07 -11.54
C LYS A 113 1.19 -15.66 -10.20
N LEU A 114 1.96 -15.68 -9.13
CA LEU A 114 1.52 -15.11 -7.87
C LEU A 114 1.39 -13.58 -8.01
N PRO A 115 0.45 -12.94 -7.27
CA PRO A 115 0.31 -11.48 -7.29
C PRO A 115 1.64 -10.78 -6.97
N ASN A 116 2.07 -9.85 -7.82
CA ASN A 116 3.38 -9.20 -7.72
C ASN A 116 3.30 -7.68 -7.52
N VAL A 117 2.13 -7.17 -7.15
CA VAL A 117 1.89 -5.75 -6.93
C VAL A 117 1.55 -5.51 -5.46
N GLY A 118 2.34 -4.66 -4.80
CA GLY A 118 1.97 -4.08 -3.51
C GLY A 118 1.33 -2.71 -3.77
N ALA A 119 0.07 -2.54 -3.39
CA ALA A 119 -0.65 -1.30 -3.62
C ALA A 119 -1.42 -0.85 -2.38
N SER A 120 -1.67 0.45 -2.29
CA SER A 120 -2.51 1.07 -1.27
C SER A 120 -3.27 2.24 -1.86
N LEU A 121 -4.41 2.57 -1.29
CA LEU A 121 -5.20 3.72 -1.69
C LEU A 121 -5.67 4.52 -0.47
N SER A 122 -5.83 5.83 -0.64
CA SER A 122 -6.25 6.73 0.45
C SER A 122 -7.14 7.83 -0.12
N PRO A 123 -8.47 7.67 -0.03
CA PRO A 123 -9.40 8.77 -0.26
C PRO A 123 -9.31 9.76 0.91
N ASN A 124 -9.53 11.04 0.63
CA ASN A 124 -9.49 12.08 1.65
C ASN A 124 -10.45 13.23 1.37
N LEU A 125 -10.91 13.86 2.44
CA LEU A 125 -11.48 15.21 2.45
C LEU A 125 -10.54 16.09 3.25
N VAL A 126 -10.27 17.29 2.74
CA VAL A 126 -9.27 18.20 3.30
C VAL A 126 -9.92 19.55 3.56
N PHE A 127 -9.66 20.09 4.74
CA PHE A 127 -9.89 21.48 5.11
C PHE A 127 -8.55 22.13 5.40
N ALA A 128 -8.31 23.32 4.85
CA ALA A 128 -7.09 24.07 5.13
C ALA A 128 -7.44 25.51 5.48
N VAL A 129 -6.70 26.10 6.42
CA VAL A 129 -6.94 27.47 6.89
C VAL A 129 -5.61 28.17 7.18
N ASN A 130 -5.54 29.45 6.81
CA ASN A 130 -4.45 30.35 7.21
C ASN A 130 -4.72 30.84 8.63
N LEU A 131 -3.74 30.71 9.54
CA LEU A 131 -3.93 31.06 10.94
C LEU A 131 -4.03 32.57 11.17
N GLY A 132 -3.35 33.41 10.40
CA GLY A 132 -3.50 34.87 10.48
C GLY A 132 -4.94 35.30 10.15
N TRP A 133 -5.49 34.76 9.07
CA TRP A 133 -6.91 35.02 8.73
C TRP A 133 -7.86 34.51 9.81
N LEU A 134 -7.63 33.34 10.36
CA LEU A 134 -8.47 32.75 11.41
C LEU A 134 -8.47 33.59 12.69
N LEU A 135 -7.35 34.26 13.00
CA LEU A 135 -7.23 35.13 14.16
C LEU A 135 -7.73 36.56 13.93
N GLY A 136 -8.23 36.88 12.73
CA GLY A 136 -8.84 38.16 12.42
C GLY A 136 -7.91 39.18 11.77
N ASP A 137 -6.70 38.77 11.36
CA ASP A 137 -5.71 39.66 10.74
C ASP A 137 -5.97 39.92 9.24
N GLY A 138 -7.10 39.41 8.70
CA GLY A 138 -7.44 39.52 7.26
C GLY A 138 -6.81 38.43 6.38
N PRO A 139 -7.03 38.46 5.05
CA PRO A 139 -6.47 37.48 4.13
C PRO A 139 -4.93 37.59 3.99
N SER A 140 -4.25 36.49 3.71
CA SER A 140 -2.80 36.49 3.54
C SER A 140 -2.28 37.07 2.21
N ASP A 141 -3.18 37.42 1.31
CA ASP A 141 -2.90 38.10 0.03
C ASP A 141 -2.95 39.63 0.12
N THR A 142 -3.17 40.18 1.32
CA THR A 142 -3.11 41.62 1.60
C THR A 142 -1.67 42.16 1.51
N ASP A 143 -1.51 43.49 1.40
CA ASP A 143 -0.20 44.16 1.36
C ASP A 143 0.74 43.64 2.43
N GLN A 144 2.02 43.48 2.06
CA GLN A 144 3.05 42.86 2.94
C GLN A 144 3.17 43.57 4.31
N ASP A 145 2.88 44.88 4.35
CA ASP A 145 2.97 45.71 5.57
C ASP A 145 1.87 45.39 6.60
N LEU A 146 0.82 44.68 6.18
CA LEU A 146 -0.30 44.27 7.06
C LEU A 146 -0.22 42.80 7.48
N LYS A 147 0.74 42.05 6.98
CA LYS A 147 0.90 40.63 7.32
C LYS A 147 1.48 40.44 8.70
N THR A 148 0.74 39.78 9.58
CA THR A 148 1.25 39.33 10.86
C THR A 148 2.09 38.06 10.72
N PHE A 149 2.86 37.74 11.75
CA PHE A 149 3.64 36.49 11.81
C PHE A 149 2.74 35.24 11.64
N MET A 150 1.47 35.30 12.07
CA MET A 150 0.51 34.19 11.99
C MET A 150 0.08 33.87 10.57
N HIS A 151 0.17 34.80 9.62
CA HIS A 151 -0.10 34.53 8.21
C HIS A 151 0.89 33.54 7.59
N ARG A 152 2.06 33.33 8.19
CA ARG A 152 3.04 32.33 7.75
C ARG A 152 2.63 30.90 8.07
N PHE A 153 1.59 30.70 8.88
CA PHE A 153 1.13 29.38 9.29
C PHE A 153 -0.15 28.99 8.59
N ASN A 154 -0.12 27.83 7.95
CA ASN A 154 -1.30 27.19 7.35
C ASN A 154 -1.52 25.84 8.03
N LEU A 155 -2.74 25.63 8.50
CA LEU A 155 -3.19 24.37 9.09
C LEU A 155 -4.03 23.60 8.07
N TYR A 156 -3.64 22.37 7.80
CA TYR A 156 -4.39 21.40 7.01
C TYR A 156 -4.91 20.31 7.93
N VAL A 157 -6.20 20.01 7.82
CA VAL A 157 -6.83 18.88 8.49
C VAL A 157 -7.50 18.04 7.45
N HIS A 158 -7.31 16.74 7.49
CA HIS A 158 -7.97 15.83 6.57
C HIS A 158 -8.59 14.65 7.33
N GLY A 159 -9.61 14.06 6.73
CA GLY A 159 -10.23 12.87 7.26
C GLY A 159 -11.26 12.31 6.29
N PHE A 160 -11.37 10.99 6.25
CA PHE A 160 -12.35 10.30 5.44
C PHE A 160 -12.58 8.90 5.98
N LYS A 161 -13.81 8.44 5.87
CA LYS A 161 -14.18 7.04 6.12
C LYS A 161 -15.05 6.54 4.99
N PHE A 162 -14.66 5.43 4.42
CA PHE A 162 -15.36 4.82 3.29
C PHE A 162 -15.47 3.31 3.49
N ASN A 163 -16.66 2.77 3.30
CA ASN A 163 -16.93 1.34 3.29
C ASN A 163 -17.37 0.96 1.87
N PHE A 164 -16.63 0.05 1.22
CA PHE A 164 -16.95 -0.43 -0.13
C PHE A 164 -17.52 -1.85 -0.16
N ALA A 165 -17.78 -2.44 1.01
CA ALA A 165 -18.51 -3.72 1.14
C ALA A 165 -20.03 -3.55 0.95
N GLU A 166 -20.54 -2.32 0.93
CA GLU A 166 -21.96 -2.03 0.88
C GLU A 166 -22.35 -1.15 -0.32
N GLY A 167 -23.52 -1.42 -0.88
CA GLY A 167 -24.21 -0.52 -1.81
C GLY A 167 -23.76 -0.59 -3.27
N ASP A 168 -23.68 0.57 -3.92
CA ASP A 168 -23.52 0.70 -5.37
C ASP A 168 -22.15 0.28 -5.88
N VAL A 169 -21.10 0.36 -5.05
CA VAL A 169 -19.73 -0.02 -5.43
C VAL A 169 -19.64 -1.53 -5.64
N GLN A 170 -20.17 -2.30 -4.70
CA GLN A 170 -20.22 -3.76 -4.84
C GLN A 170 -21.02 -4.17 -6.08
N ARG A 171 -22.19 -3.56 -6.31
CA ARG A 171 -23.01 -3.82 -7.51
C ARG A 171 -22.29 -3.45 -8.80
N ALA A 172 -21.54 -2.35 -8.82
CA ALA A 172 -20.77 -1.94 -10.00
C ALA A 172 -19.64 -2.92 -10.32
N ILE A 173 -18.97 -3.48 -9.31
CA ILE A 173 -17.92 -4.48 -9.47
C ILE A 173 -18.50 -5.81 -9.96
N GLU A 174 -19.57 -6.28 -9.35
CA GLU A 174 -20.27 -7.52 -9.75
C GLU A 174 -20.84 -7.43 -11.17
N ALA A 175 -21.29 -6.25 -11.60
CA ALA A 175 -21.75 -6.02 -12.96
C ALA A 175 -20.63 -6.14 -14.01
N GLN A 176 -19.39 -5.80 -13.63
CA GLN A 176 -18.23 -5.93 -14.52
C GLN A 176 -17.60 -7.33 -14.47
N ASN A 177 -17.55 -7.91 -13.29
CA ASN A 177 -16.99 -9.27 -13.11
C ASN A 177 -17.67 -10.00 -11.95
N LYS A 178 -18.57 -10.91 -12.30
CA LYS A 178 -19.34 -11.72 -11.34
C LYS A 178 -18.47 -12.66 -10.48
N ASN A 179 -17.24 -12.88 -10.89
CA ASN A 179 -16.33 -13.77 -10.18
C ASN A 179 -15.52 -13.04 -9.10
N VAL A 180 -15.63 -11.71 -8.99
CA VAL A 180 -14.91 -10.89 -8.01
C VAL A 180 -15.90 -10.33 -6.99
N GLN A 181 -15.64 -10.61 -5.73
CA GLN A 181 -16.30 -9.94 -4.61
C GLN A 181 -15.25 -9.08 -3.91
N LEU A 182 -15.56 -7.79 -3.73
CA LEU A 182 -14.71 -6.84 -3.04
C LEU A 182 -15.41 -6.34 -1.81
N GLY A 183 -14.74 -6.41 -0.67
CA GLY A 183 -15.18 -5.87 0.60
C GLY A 183 -14.09 -5.03 1.26
N GLY A 184 -14.46 -4.28 2.29
CA GLY A 184 -13.51 -3.59 3.13
C GLY A 184 -13.87 -2.18 3.50
N ASP A 185 -13.00 -1.56 4.28
CA ASP A 185 -13.13 -0.18 4.74
C ASP A 185 -11.80 0.56 4.73
N ILE A 186 -11.88 1.88 4.56
CA ILE A 186 -10.75 2.77 4.67
C ILE A 186 -11.12 3.92 5.59
N THR A 187 -10.30 4.16 6.58
CA THR A 187 -10.38 5.32 7.47
C THR A 187 -9.07 6.07 7.41
N THR A 188 -9.12 7.35 7.08
CA THR A 188 -7.96 8.24 7.07
C THR A 188 -8.24 9.46 7.94
N GLY A 189 -7.20 10.06 8.50
CA GLY A 189 -7.34 11.30 9.25
C GLY A 189 -5.99 11.84 9.68
N GLY A 190 -5.91 13.15 9.83
CA GLY A 190 -4.67 13.75 10.27
C GLY A 190 -4.66 15.27 10.12
N PHE A 191 -3.52 15.83 10.45
CA PHE A 191 -3.27 17.26 10.27
C PHE A 191 -1.83 17.52 9.83
N THR A 192 -1.61 18.67 9.19
CA THR A 192 -0.28 19.21 8.88
C THR A 192 -0.27 20.70 9.19
N LEU A 193 0.68 21.13 9.97
CA LEU A 193 1.01 22.55 10.15
C LEU A 193 2.15 22.90 9.22
N ARG A 194 1.97 23.93 8.40
CA ARG A 194 2.96 24.42 7.43
C ARG A 194 3.36 25.84 7.75
N PHE A 195 4.65 26.08 7.86
CA PHE A 195 5.25 27.38 8.11
C PHE A 195 6.00 27.88 6.87
N HIS A 196 5.67 29.07 6.39
CA HIS A 196 6.35 29.73 5.28
C HIS A 196 7.59 30.47 5.81
N ILE A 197 8.77 29.93 5.52
CA ILE A 197 10.07 30.53 5.85
C ILE A 197 10.31 31.75 4.99
N PHE A 198 10.05 31.58 3.67
CA PHE A 198 10.07 32.66 2.70
C PHE A 198 8.69 32.80 2.09
N ASP A 199 8.18 34.05 2.08
CA ASP A 199 6.88 34.36 1.52
C ASP A 199 6.88 34.27 -0.01
N SER A 200 5.71 34.22 -0.61
CA SER A 200 5.55 34.28 -2.06
C SER A 200 6.01 35.63 -2.61
N TYR A 201 6.62 35.60 -3.80
CA TYR A 201 7.05 36.79 -4.50
C TYR A 201 6.51 36.78 -5.94
N SER A 202 5.90 37.89 -6.34
CA SER A 202 5.39 38.11 -7.70
C SER A 202 6.23 39.15 -8.44
N ASP A 203 6.37 39.01 -9.74
CA ASP A 203 7.05 39.96 -10.63
C ASP A 203 6.28 41.29 -10.84
N GLY A 204 5.18 41.50 -10.12
CA GLY A 204 4.34 42.69 -10.25
C GLY A 204 3.37 42.65 -11.45
N ILE A 205 3.70 41.92 -12.50
CA ILE A 205 2.81 41.68 -13.66
C ILE A 205 1.97 40.44 -13.44
N GLY A 206 2.39 39.56 -12.48
CA GLY A 206 1.70 38.33 -12.08
C GLY A 206 1.84 37.16 -13.07
N ILE A 207 2.65 37.32 -14.13
CA ILE A 207 2.93 36.23 -15.08
C ILE A 207 3.73 35.13 -14.40
N PHE A 208 4.64 35.53 -13.50
CA PHE A 208 5.48 34.63 -12.72
C PHE A 208 5.36 34.94 -11.23
N GLU A 209 5.10 33.93 -10.44
CA GLU A 209 5.08 34.04 -8.99
C GLU A 209 5.83 32.88 -8.36
N PHE A 210 6.80 33.20 -7.53
CA PHE A 210 7.46 32.24 -6.66
C PHE A 210 6.58 31.98 -5.43
N SER A 211 6.26 30.73 -5.16
CA SER A 211 5.35 30.36 -4.06
C SER A 211 6.02 30.37 -2.68
N GLY A 212 7.25 30.85 -2.59
CA GLY A 212 8.01 30.82 -1.33
C GLY A 212 8.60 29.46 -1.02
N ILE A 213 9.17 29.35 0.18
CA ILE A 213 9.66 28.08 0.74
C ILE A 213 8.93 27.84 2.05
N SER A 214 8.36 26.65 2.20
CA SER A 214 7.60 26.29 3.38
C SER A 214 8.10 24.98 4.00
N LEU A 215 8.03 24.89 5.32
CA LEU A 215 8.33 23.71 6.12
C LEU A 215 7.00 23.16 6.67
N GLY A 216 6.73 21.89 6.47
CA GLY A 216 5.53 21.20 6.96
C GLY A 216 5.87 20.12 7.96
N MET A 217 5.07 20.01 9.00
CA MET A 217 5.09 18.90 9.97
C MET A 217 3.68 18.49 10.30
N GLY A 218 3.43 17.20 10.40
CA GLY A 218 2.08 16.70 10.65
C GLY A 218 2.03 15.34 11.34
N MET A 219 0.83 14.86 11.53
CA MET A 219 0.54 13.50 11.96
C MET A 219 -0.63 12.97 11.16
N HIS A 220 -0.44 11.84 10.51
CA HIS A 220 -1.41 11.21 9.62
C HIS A 220 -1.67 9.79 10.08
N TYR A 221 -2.93 9.40 10.09
CA TYR A 221 -3.40 8.06 10.43
C TYR A 221 -4.16 7.47 9.25
N GLN A 222 -3.90 6.20 8.98
CA GLN A 222 -4.65 5.41 8.00
C GLN A 222 -4.89 4.00 8.54
N ARG A 223 -6.14 3.56 8.44
CA ARG A 223 -6.51 2.16 8.55
C ARG A 223 -7.20 1.74 7.26
N GLN A 224 -6.76 0.63 6.72
CA GLN A 224 -7.28 0.09 5.47
C GLN A 224 -7.49 -1.42 5.62
N THR A 225 -8.69 -1.88 5.34
CA THR A 225 -9.04 -3.29 5.23
C THR A 225 -9.56 -3.52 3.82
N ILE A 226 -9.02 -4.51 3.12
CA ILE A 226 -9.45 -4.89 1.78
C ILE A 226 -9.60 -6.41 1.74
N ASP A 227 -10.79 -6.85 1.41
CA ASP A 227 -11.13 -8.26 1.25
C ASP A 227 -11.54 -8.48 -0.21
N VAL A 228 -10.80 -9.34 -0.90
CA VAL A 228 -11.10 -9.70 -2.29
C VAL A 228 -11.27 -11.21 -2.37
N THR A 229 -12.42 -11.66 -2.84
CA THR A 229 -12.64 -13.06 -3.17
C THR A 229 -12.80 -13.19 -4.68
N TYR A 230 -11.94 -13.97 -5.28
CA TYR A 230 -11.97 -14.30 -6.70
C TYR A 230 -12.36 -15.77 -6.88
N ASN A 231 -13.51 -16.00 -7.47
CA ASN A 231 -14.00 -17.32 -7.82
C ASN A 231 -13.55 -17.66 -9.23
N ASP A 232 -12.45 -18.41 -9.33
CA ASP A 232 -11.98 -18.90 -10.62
C ASP A 232 -12.84 -20.11 -11.04
N GLY A 233 -13.75 -19.89 -11.96
CA GLY A 233 -14.54 -20.99 -12.56
C GLY A 233 -13.72 -21.91 -13.45
N GLN A 234 -12.43 -21.59 -13.68
CA GLN A 234 -11.53 -22.37 -14.51
C GLN A 234 -10.52 -23.13 -13.65
N THR A 235 -10.24 -24.35 -14.05
CA THR A 235 -9.16 -25.13 -13.46
C THR A 235 -7.83 -24.75 -14.10
N GLN A 236 -6.80 -24.53 -13.28
CA GLN A 236 -5.44 -24.29 -13.75
C GLN A 236 -4.66 -25.61 -13.80
N ALA A 237 -3.84 -25.77 -14.82
CA ALA A 237 -2.92 -26.90 -14.86
C ALA A 237 -1.88 -26.77 -13.73
N ILE A 238 -1.66 -27.86 -13.01
CA ILE A 238 -0.65 -27.94 -11.94
C ILE A 238 0.24 -29.16 -12.20
N THR A 239 1.52 -29.00 -11.92
CA THR A 239 2.51 -30.09 -11.96
C THR A 239 3.07 -30.31 -10.56
N LEU A 240 2.93 -31.51 -10.07
CA LEU A 240 3.42 -31.95 -8.75
C LEU A 240 4.39 -33.12 -8.95
N GLY A 241 5.64 -32.79 -9.27
CA GLY A 241 6.63 -33.77 -9.68
C GLY A 241 6.22 -34.52 -10.95
N PRO A 242 6.12 -35.86 -10.92
CA PRO A 242 5.69 -36.67 -12.07
C PRO A 242 4.17 -36.63 -12.31
N ALA A 243 3.39 -36.03 -11.42
CA ALA A 243 1.95 -35.97 -11.53
C ALA A 243 1.50 -34.66 -12.20
N MET A 244 0.66 -34.78 -13.20
CA MET A 244 -0.01 -33.66 -13.85
C MET A 244 -1.47 -33.63 -13.45
N GLY A 245 -2.01 -32.45 -13.27
CA GLY A 245 -3.40 -32.31 -12.87
C GLY A 245 -3.96 -30.94 -13.12
N THR A 246 -5.15 -30.74 -12.60
CA THR A 246 -5.84 -29.45 -12.61
C THR A 246 -6.26 -29.08 -11.21
N TRP A 247 -6.12 -27.81 -10.87
CA TRP A 247 -6.51 -27.22 -9.60
C TRP A 247 -7.43 -26.03 -9.84
N GLY A 248 -8.64 -26.12 -9.32
CA GLY A 248 -9.64 -25.06 -9.36
C GLY A 248 -9.84 -24.41 -7.98
N GLY A 249 -10.90 -23.62 -7.86
CA GLY A 249 -11.35 -23.08 -6.58
C GLY A 249 -11.33 -21.57 -6.48
N SER A 250 -11.59 -21.07 -5.29
CA SER A 250 -11.61 -19.64 -4.97
C SER A 250 -10.30 -19.19 -4.33
N THR A 251 -9.91 -17.96 -4.64
CA THR A 251 -8.81 -17.28 -3.97
C THR A 251 -9.37 -16.13 -3.16
N THR A 252 -9.12 -16.12 -1.85
CA THR A 252 -9.46 -15.02 -0.96
C THR A 252 -8.18 -14.29 -0.58
N PHE A 253 -8.22 -12.98 -0.67
CA PHE A 253 -7.15 -12.07 -0.34
C PHE A 253 -7.67 -11.11 0.72
N ASN A 254 -7.11 -11.17 1.93
CA ASN A 254 -7.43 -10.28 3.04
C ASN A 254 -6.21 -9.43 3.35
N TYR A 255 -6.38 -8.13 3.26
CA TYR A 255 -5.34 -7.15 3.55
C TYR A 255 -5.82 -6.21 4.66
N ASN A 256 -5.02 -6.04 5.69
CA ASN A 256 -5.29 -5.10 6.78
C ASN A 256 -4.00 -4.31 7.08
N SER A 257 -4.11 -2.99 7.08
CA SER A 257 -3.01 -2.08 7.39
C SER A 257 -3.48 -1.00 8.36
N THR A 258 -2.68 -0.75 9.39
CA THR A 258 -2.91 0.36 10.33
C THR A 258 -1.59 1.10 10.50
N ILE A 259 -1.56 2.37 10.09
CA ILE A 259 -0.34 3.18 10.01
C ILE A 259 -0.57 4.56 10.59
N THR A 260 0.40 5.01 11.36
CA THR A 260 0.55 6.41 11.77
C THR A 260 1.87 6.93 11.22
N SER A 261 1.84 8.07 10.53
CA SER A 261 3.02 8.71 9.94
C SER A 261 3.17 10.13 10.49
N VAL A 262 4.40 10.51 10.80
CA VAL A 262 4.77 11.88 11.24
C VAL A 262 5.73 12.44 10.19
N PRO A 263 5.22 13.02 9.09
CA PRO A 263 6.04 13.61 8.05
C PRO A 263 6.61 14.97 8.46
N LEU A 264 7.82 15.22 7.98
CA LEU A 264 8.48 16.51 7.96
C LEU A 264 8.95 16.77 6.53
N ASP A 265 8.49 17.85 5.89
CA ASP A 265 8.81 18.15 4.51
C ASP A 265 9.09 19.63 4.26
N VAL A 266 9.87 19.90 3.23
CA VAL A 266 10.08 21.24 2.68
C VAL A 266 9.49 21.26 1.28
N ARG A 267 8.70 22.31 0.98
CA ARG A 267 8.10 22.52 -0.35
C ARG A 267 8.38 23.92 -0.86
N THR A 268 8.47 24.00 -2.17
CA THR A 268 8.52 25.25 -2.94
C THR A 268 7.69 25.11 -4.20
N GLY A 269 7.35 26.21 -4.83
CA GLY A 269 6.58 26.19 -6.06
C GLY A 269 6.80 27.43 -6.90
N PHE A 270 6.33 27.35 -8.12
CA PHE A 270 6.42 28.40 -9.10
C PHE A 270 5.12 28.45 -9.90
N ARG A 271 4.39 29.57 -9.84
CA ARG A 271 3.15 29.79 -10.57
C ARG A 271 3.43 30.55 -11.85
N MET A 272 2.86 30.08 -12.96
CA MET A 272 2.92 30.69 -14.28
C MET A 272 1.54 31.07 -14.76
N PHE A 273 1.44 32.19 -15.46
CA PHE A 273 0.21 32.64 -16.14
C PHE A 273 -1.03 32.67 -15.24
N TYR A 274 -0.86 32.96 -13.95
CA TYR A 274 -1.91 33.06 -12.93
C TYR A 274 -2.61 31.72 -12.57
N PHE A 275 -2.59 30.71 -13.44
CA PHE A 275 -3.40 29.51 -13.29
C PHE A 275 -2.60 28.22 -13.11
N LEU A 276 -1.36 28.15 -13.54
CA LEU A 276 -0.58 26.92 -13.48
C LEU A 276 0.56 27.05 -12.46
N THR A 277 0.51 26.22 -11.42
CA THR A 277 1.57 26.14 -10.40
C THR A 277 2.29 24.80 -10.50
N PHE A 278 3.59 24.85 -10.67
CA PHE A 278 4.49 23.71 -10.47
C PHE A 278 5.00 23.75 -9.03
N PHE A 279 5.04 22.63 -8.37
CA PHE A 279 5.63 22.56 -7.04
C PHE A 279 6.48 21.31 -6.88
N ALA A 280 7.47 21.41 -6.00
CA ALA A 280 8.36 20.32 -5.65
C ALA A 280 8.72 20.40 -4.15
N GLY A 281 9.14 19.28 -3.61
CA GLY A 281 9.59 19.20 -2.22
C GLY A 281 10.29 17.90 -1.93
N ALA A 282 10.84 17.84 -0.72
CA ALA A 282 11.48 16.66 -0.19
C ALA A 282 11.17 16.55 1.30
N GLY A 283 11.12 15.34 1.81
CA GLY A 283 10.84 15.12 3.22
C GLY A 283 11.25 13.75 3.72
N THR A 284 11.01 13.58 5.00
CA THR A 284 11.13 12.30 5.69
C THR A 284 9.95 12.13 6.63
N SER A 285 9.59 10.90 6.91
CA SER A 285 8.51 10.56 7.84
C SER A 285 8.98 9.51 8.83
N LEU A 286 8.59 9.67 10.08
CA LEU A 286 8.64 8.60 11.08
C LEU A 286 7.32 7.86 11.02
N ASN A 287 7.35 6.53 10.97
CA ASN A 287 6.16 5.73 10.76
C ASN A 287 6.05 4.64 11.81
N PHE A 288 4.81 4.37 12.21
CA PHE A 288 4.44 3.38 13.21
C PHE A 288 3.25 2.59 12.69
N GLY A 289 3.27 1.28 12.84
CA GLY A 289 2.16 0.43 12.47
C GLY A 289 2.58 -0.86 11.81
N SER A 290 1.59 -1.59 11.32
CA SER A 290 1.79 -2.88 10.68
C SER A 290 0.80 -3.11 9.56
N THR A 291 1.17 -4.02 8.69
CA THR A 291 0.36 -4.51 7.58
C THR A 291 0.29 -6.03 7.67
N ASN A 292 -0.91 -6.56 7.61
CA ASN A 292 -1.20 -7.98 7.62
C ASN A 292 -1.76 -8.38 6.26
N LEU A 293 -1.34 -9.52 5.77
CA LEU A 293 -1.82 -10.11 4.53
C LEU A 293 -2.17 -11.57 4.79
N LYS A 294 -3.34 -11.99 4.30
CA LYS A 294 -3.73 -13.39 4.25
C LYS A 294 -4.24 -13.71 2.85
N ILE A 295 -3.68 -14.74 2.25
CA ILE A 295 -4.09 -15.27 0.94
C ILE A 295 -4.45 -16.72 1.14
N GLU A 296 -5.70 -17.07 0.88
CA GLU A 296 -6.20 -18.43 0.93
C GLU A 296 -6.68 -18.83 -0.46
N ARG A 297 -6.21 -19.95 -0.95
CA ARG A 297 -6.77 -20.58 -2.15
C ARG A 297 -7.09 -22.03 -1.83
N SER A 298 -8.33 -22.43 -2.01
CA SER A 298 -8.76 -23.80 -1.78
C SER A 298 -9.70 -24.24 -2.90
N GLY A 299 -9.50 -25.46 -3.35
CA GLY A 299 -10.38 -25.99 -4.39
C GLY A 299 -10.07 -27.41 -4.82
N PRO A 300 -10.91 -27.93 -5.72
CA PRO A 300 -10.79 -29.29 -6.22
C PRO A 300 -9.49 -29.49 -6.98
N LEU A 301 -8.79 -30.53 -6.61
CA LEU A 301 -7.58 -31.02 -7.25
C LEU A 301 -7.90 -32.33 -7.98
N THR A 302 -7.58 -32.41 -9.26
CA THR A 302 -7.67 -33.65 -10.02
C THR A 302 -6.29 -33.98 -10.55
N ILE A 303 -5.78 -35.15 -10.23
CA ILE A 303 -4.44 -35.61 -10.62
C ILE A 303 -4.57 -36.90 -11.43
N ALA A 304 -3.79 -36.99 -12.48
CA ALA A 304 -3.53 -38.22 -13.21
C ALA A 304 -2.02 -38.53 -13.16
N LEU A 305 -1.67 -39.75 -12.86
CA LEU A 305 -0.32 -40.27 -13.00
C LEU A 305 -0.17 -40.82 -14.43
N ASP A 306 0.59 -40.10 -15.25
CA ASP A 306 0.94 -40.62 -16.61
C ASP A 306 2.08 -41.61 -16.51
N ALA A 307 1.91 -42.79 -17.15
CA ALA A 307 2.91 -43.84 -17.11
C ALA A 307 4.25 -43.40 -17.71
N GLY A 308 4.24 -42.53 -18.72
CA GLY A 308 5.47 -41.99 -19.32
C GLY A 308 6.23 -41.03 -18.38
N SER A 309 5.49 -40.17 -17.67
CA SER A 309 6.07 -39.23 -16.69
C SER A 309 6.62 -39.96 -15.46
N VAL A 310 5.95 -41.03 -15.02
CA VAL A 310 6.43 -41.88 -13.93
C VAL A 310 7.71 -42.61 -14.33
N ALA A 311 7.77 -43.16 -15.56
CA ALA A 311 8.94 -43.87 -16.07
C ALA A 311 10.15 -42.93 -16.26
N SER A 312 9.96 -41.67 -16.57
CA SER A 312 11.05 -40.72 -16.82
C SER A 312 11.57 -40.03 -15.56
N SER A 313 10.79 -39.97 -14.47
CA SER A 313 11.08 -39.13 -13.30
C SER A 313 11.37 -39.90 -12.01
N LEU A 314 11.06 -41.19 -11.96
CA LEU A 314 11.30 -42.03 -10.77
C LEU A 314 12.32 -43.14 -11.03
N PRO A 315 13.14 -43.50 -10.03
CA PRO A 315 14.00 -44.69 -10.09
C PRO A 315 13.17 -45.95 -10.38
N ALA A 316 13.74 -46.91 -11.12
CA ALA A 316 13.03 -48.15 -11.56
C ALA A 316 12.46 -48.95 -10.38
N GLU A 317 13.13 -48.90 -9.21
CA GLU A 317 12.70 -49.58 -7.99
C GLU A 317 11.40 -48.96 -7.44
N VAL A 318 11.22 -47.62 -7.58
CA VAL A 318 10.01 -46.91 -7.15
C VAL A 318 8.89 -47.09 -8.16
N GLN A 319 9.20 -47.17 -9.47
CA GLN A 319 8.21 -47.43 -10.50
C GLN A 319 7.56 -48.79 -10.31
N ALA A 320 8.33 -49.82 -9.91
CA ALA A 320 7.82 -51.16 -9.67
C ALA A 320 6.84 -51.26 -8.49
N LEU A 321 6.85 -50.26 -7.59
CA LEU A 321 5.95 -50.17 -6.43
C LEU A 321 4.60 -49.51 -6.77
N ILE A 322 4.47 -48.88 -7.93
CA ILE A 322 3.22 -48.22 -8.35
C ILE A 322 2.33 -49.26 -9.03
N PRO A 323 1.15 -49.58 -8.50
CA PRO A 323 0.25 -50.52 -9.12
C PRO A 323 -0.15 -50.03 -10.49
N SER A 324 -0.12 -50.88 -11.49
CA SER A 324 -0.60 -50.54 -12.86
C SER A 324 -2.07 -50.08 -12.93
N SER A 325 -2.85 -50.44 -11.92
CA SER A 325 -4.23 -49.97 -11.75
C SER A 325 -4.37 -48.49 -11.35
N VAL A 326 -3.28 -47.86 -10.94
CA VAL A 326 -3.23 -46.42 -10.56
C VAL A 326 -2.79 -45.56 -11.75
N LEU A 327 -2.03 -46.14 -12.68
CA LEU A 327 -1.54 -45.44 -13.86
C LEU A 327 -2.70 -45.12 -14.82
N GLY A 328 -2.80 -43.88 -15.26
CA GLY A 328 -3.87 -43.43 -16.19
C GLY A 328 -5.23 -43.15 -15.52
N GLN A 329 -5.39 -43.42 -14.22
CA GLN A 329 -6.61 -43.08 -13.52
C GLN A 329 -6.52 -41.65 -12.94
N SER A 330 -7.58 -40.87 -13.18
CA SER A 330 -7.75 -39.56 -12.56
C SER A 330 -8.31 -39.73 -11.15
N LYS A 331 -7.67 -39.13 -10.19
CA LYS A 331 -8.09 -39.10 -8.78
C LYS A 331 -8.39 -37.67 -8.35
N SER A 332 -9.41 -37.53 -7.52
CA SER A 332 -9.87 -36.23 -7.03
C SER A 332 -9.49 -36.03 -5.57
N GLY A 333 -9.24 -34.78 -5.21
CA GLY A 333 -8.93 -34.37 -3.85
C GLY A 333 -9.16 -32.88 -3.70
N THR A 334 -8.63 -32.32 -2.63
CA THR A 334 -8.63 -30.87 -2.38
C THR A 334 -7.23 -30.42 -2.09
N LEU A 335 -6.78 -29.38 -2.76
CA LEU A 335 -5.54 -28.68 -2.48
C LEU A 335 -5.88 -27.30 -1.93
N ALA A 336 -5.30 -26.96 -0.78
CA ALA A 336 -5.42 -25.65 -0.18
C ALA A 336 -4.04 -25.06 0.06
N LEU A 337 -3.91 -23.78 -0.28
CA LEU A 337 -2.76 -22.91 -0.02
C LEU A 337 -3.24 -21.81 0.92
N ASP A 338 -2.64 -21.69 2.09
CA ASP A 338 -2.83 -20.61 3.04
C ASP A 338 -1.47 -19.92 3.24
N VAL A 339 -1.43 -18.61 2.97
CA VAL A 339 -0.25 -17.78 3.14
C VAL A 339 -0.66 -16.58 3.97
N SER A 340 -0.10 -16.43 5.13
CA SER A 340 -0.34 -15.28 6.00
C SER A 340 0.96 -14.65 6.46
N GLY A 341 0.91 -13.36 6.77
CA GLY A 341 2.08 -12.68 7.27
C GLY A 341 1.80 -11.26 7.75
N THR A 342 2.70 -10.78 8.58
CA THR A 342 2.70 -9.42 9.12
C THR A 342 4.02 -8.74 8.81
N ALA A 343 3.97 -7.51 8.31
CA ALA A 343 5.14 -6.66 8.16
C ALA A 343 4.94 -5.35 8.95
N ASN A 344 5.95 -4.97 9.70
CA ASN A 344 5.98 -3.65 10.29
C ASN A 344 6.28 -2.59 9.21
N THR A 345 5.73 -1.40 9.39
CA THR A 345 6.09 -0.25 8.56
C THR A 345 7.58 0.08 8.70
N PRO A 346 8.25 0.57 7.64
CA PRO A 346 9.59 1.11 7.80
C PRO A 346 9.56 2.27 8.81
N ASN A 347 10.45 2.25 9.80
CA ASN A 347 10.49 3.25 10.88
C ASN A 347 10.66 4.68 10.34
N SER A 348 11.37 4.83 9.23
CA SER A 348 11.49 6.09 8.53
C SER A 348 11.41 5.89 7.02
N THR A 349 10.83 6.88 6.33
CA THR A 349 10.71 6.88 4.88
C THR A 349 11.06 8.26 4.36
N SER A 350 12.09 8.37 3.52
CA SER A 350 12.41 9.59 2.80
C SER A 350 11.67 9.62 1.47
N PHE A 351 11.22 10.80 1.07
CA PHE A 351 10.43 10.97 -0.14
C PHE A 351 10.73 12.28 -0.87
N LEU A 352 10.51 12.26 -2.16
CA LEU A 352 10.41 13.44 -3.01
C LEU A 352 8.95 13.63 -3.41
N VAL A 353 8.52 14.86 -3.49
CA VAL A 353 7.18 15.23 -3.96
C VAL A 353 7.30 16.24 -5.08
N THR A 354 6.47 16.09 -6.09
CA THR A 354 6.33 17.06 -7.19
C THR A 354 4.91 17.05 -7.71
N GLY A 355 4.48 18.14 -8.33
CA GLY A 355 3.14 18.15 -8.91
C GLY A 355 2.79 19.44 -9.61
N LEU A 356 1.55 19.43 -10.06
CA LEU A 356 0.90 20.52 -10.79
C LEU A 356 -0.38 20.93 -10.05
N GLU A 357 -0.61 22.22 -10.01
CA GLU A 357 -1.84 22.81 -9.48
C GLU A 357 -2.41 23.74 -10.54
N LEU A 358 -3.63 23.45 -11.00
CA LEU A 358 -4.39 24.30 -11.91
C LEU A 358 -5.36 25.14 -11.08
N ASN A 359 -5.17 26.45 -11.12
CA ASN A 359 -5.97 27.42 -10.39
C ASN A 359 -6.96 28.08 -11.39
N VAL A 360 -8.23 27.71 -11.29
CA VAL A 360 -9.29 28.27 -12.14
C VAL A 360 -10.35 28.91 -11.25
N LEU A 361 -10.36 30.22 -11.20
CA LEU A 361 -11.21 31.02 -10.30
C LEU A 361 -10.96 30.58 -8.83
N LEU A 362 -11.99 30.06 -8.18
CA LEU A 362 -11.91 29.55 -6.80
C LEU A 362 -11.50 28.07 -6.71
N THR A 363 -11.37 27.40 -7.85
CA THR A 363 -11.09 25.96 -7.88
C THR A 363 -9.61 25.70 -8.15
N LYS A 364 -9.01 24.82 -7.36
CA LYS A 364 -7.68 24.31 -7.55
C LYS A 364 -7.75 22.80 -7.82
N VAL A 365 -7.30 22.38 -9.00
CA VAL A 365 -7.12 20.97 -9.33
C VAL A 365 -5.65 20.60 -9.14
N ILE A 366 -5.38 19.56 -8.39
CA ILE A 366 -4.03 19.18 -7.98
C ILE A 366 -3.74 17.76 -8.46
N VAL A 367 -2.59 17.60 -9.09
CA VAL A 367 -1.98 16.30 -9.37
C VAL A 367 -0.61 16.30 -8.70
N GLU A 368 -0.43 15.44 -7.72
CA GLU A 368 0.79 15.33 -6.93
C GLU A 368 1.37 13.93 -7.09
N ALA A 369 2.64 13.84 -7.40
CA ALA A 369 3.41 12.59 -7.41
C ALA A 369 4.39 12.58 -6.24
N MET A 370 4.47 11.46 -5.54
CA MET A 370 5.43 11.25 -4.45
C MET A 370 6.21 9.97 -4.72
N VAL A 371 7.51 10.02 -4.53
CA VAL A 371 8.42 8.90 -4.79
C VAL A 371 9.28 8.67 -3.55
N SER A 372 9.28 7.44 -3.05
CA SER A 372 10.24 6.93 -2.07
C SER A 372 11.31 6.07 -2.77
N GLN A 373 12.16 5.42 -2.00
CA GLN A 373 13.19 4.53 -2.58
C GLN A 373 12.61 3.34 -3.36
N LYS A 374 11.40 2.88 -3.02
CA LYS A 374 10.81 1.66 -3.59
C LYS A 374 9.42 1.86 -4.16
N VAL A 375 8.69 2.85 -3.68
CA VAL A 375 7.26 3.03 -3.97
C VAL A 375 7.02 4.38 -4.62
N GLN A 376 6.10 4.40 -5.57
CA GLN A 376 5.59 5.61 -6.20
C GLN A 376 4.12 5.80 -5.84
N SER A 377 3.74 7.05 -5.65
CA SER A 377 2.35 7.44 -5.40
C SER A 377 1.94 8.57 -6.31
N VAL A 378 0.68 8.55 -6.71
CA VAL A 378 0.03 9.66 -7.40
C VAL A 378 -1.23 10.03 -6.63
N MET A 379 -1.42 11.30 -6.39
CA MET A 379 -2.64 11.85 -5.82
C MET A 379 -3.28 12.80 -6.81
N ILE A 380 -4.60 12.69 -6.95
CA ILE A 380 -5.43 13.59 -7.74
C ILE A 380 -6.54 14.13 -6.86
N GLY A 381 -6.75 15.43 -6.90
CA GLY A 381 -7.83 16.04 -6.12
C GLY A 381 -8.17 17.44 -6.56
N ALA A 382 -9.22 17.98 -5.96
CA ALA A 382 -9.67 19.33 -6.19
C ALA A 382 -10.05 20.02 -4.88
N LYS A 383 -9.79 21.32 -4.81
CA LYS A 383 -10.15 22.19 -3.68
C LYS A 383 -10.86 23.44 -4.18
N VAL A 384 -11.76 23.95 -3.37
CA VAL A 384 -12.31 25.31 -3.51
C VAL A 384 -11.59 26.20 -2.51
N ALA A 385 -11.02 27.29 -2.97
CA ALA A 385 -10.27 28.26 -2.19
C ALA A 385 -11.06 29.58 -2.08
N PHE A 386 -11.08 30.15 -0.88
CA PHE A 386 -11.83 31.37 -0.55
C PHE A 386 -10.89 32.45 -0.04
#